data_c8876b5330bf2493fc3199f988ad4409
#
_entry.id   c8876b5330bf2493fc3199f988ad4409
#
_cell.length_a   1.000
_cell.length_b   1.000
_cell.length_c   1.000
_cell.angle_alpha   90.00
_cell.angle_beta   90.00
_cell.angle_gamma   90.00
#
_symmetry.space_group_name_H-M   'P 1'
#
loop_
_entity.id
_entity.type
_entity.pdbx_description
1 polymer ?
#
loop_
_entity_poly.entity_id
_entity_poly.type
_entity_poly.pdbx_seq_one_letter_code
_entity_poly.pdbx_strand_id
1 'polypeptide(L)'
;MKKLILLLILFIVSACSSTSELEQIEASSSLMPKGETYYDLIGLPAPQGSMVAAVYDFRDQTGQYKPIPSSNFSTAVPQSGTAFLAQALNDSSWFTPVEREGLQNLLTERKIVRAGLKGDAASLTQLNSAQILMEGGIVAYDTNIRTGGAGARYLGIGASSQFRVDSITVNLRAVDIRTGRLLSSVTTTKSVLSKELTAGVFKFIDAQELLESEVGYTSNEPVSLCVAQAIESAVVHMIADGIWKRAWNLADTQVGLQNEVLKKYWLEAHSVDRVQARLNQG
;
A
#
# COMPACT_ATOMS: atom_id res chain seq x y z
N MET A 1 -7.44 -53.31 -19.59
CA MET A 1 -7.85 -52.91 -18.24
C MET A 1 -6.65 -52.64 -17.31
N LYS A 2 -5.69 -53.59 -17.12
CA LYS A 2 -4.51 -53.37 -16.22
C LYS A 2 -3.65 -52.14 -16.56
N LYS A 3 -3.41 -51.84 -17.85
CA LYS A 3 -2.63 -50.68 -18.28
C LYS A 3 -3.36 -49.35 -18.04
N LEU A 4 -4.69 -49.30 -18.08
CA LEU A 4 -5.52 -48.15 -17.83
C LEU A 4 -5.55 -47.80 -16.33
N ILE A 5 -5.58 -48.84 -15.48
CA ILE A 5 -5.51 -48.69 -14.01
C ILE A 5 -4.13 -48.17 -13.58
N LEU A 6 -3.06 -48.67 -14.22
CA LEU A 6 -1.69 -48.19 -13.92
C LEU A 6 -1.50 -46.71 -14.29
N LEU A 7 -2.10 -46.25 -15.40
CA LEU A 7 -2.06 -44.83 -15.83
C LEU A 7 -2.87 -43.93 -14.87
N LEU A 8 -4.00 -44.46 -14.36
CA LEU A 8 -4.83 -43.72 -13.40
C LEU A 8 -4.12 -43.55 -12.04
N ILE A 9 -3.39 -44.58 -11.59
CA ILE A 9 -2.61 -44.56 -10.35
C ILE A 9 -1.42 -43.60 -10.48
N LEU A 10 -0.78 -43.52 -11.65
CA LEU A 10 0.31 -42.58 -11.89
C LEU A 10 -0.14 -41.08 -11.84
N PHE A 11 -1.40 -40.83 -12.23
CA PHE A 11 -1.99 -39.48 -12.16
C PHE A 11 -2.34 -39.01 -10.73
N ILE A 12 -2.64 -39.97 -9.83
CA ILE A 12 -2.99 -39.66 -8.43
C ILE A 12 -1.75 -39.33 -7.60
N VAL A 13 -0.59 -39.91 -7.94
CA VAL A 13 0.67 -39.71 -7.20
C VAL A 13 1.30 -38.32 -7.49
N SER A 14 1.00 -37.72 -8.66
CA SER A 14 1.49 -36.37 -9.00
C SER A 14 0.70 -35.21 -8.34
N ALA A 15 -0.43 -35.50 -7.68
CA ALA A 15 -1.26 -34.49 -7.02
C ALA A 15 -0.75 -34.11 -5.61
N CYS A 16 0.21 -34.84 -5.03
CA CYS A 16 0.70 -34.61 -3.66
C CYS A 16 1.87 -33.60 -3.54
N SER A 17 2.31 -32.96 -4.64
CA SER A 17 3.48 -32.06 -4.58
C SER A 17 3.14 -30.58 -4.28
N SER A 18 1.85 -30.23 -4.15
CA SER A 18 1.44 -28.82 -3.95
C SER A 18 1.27 -28.39 -2.49
N THR A 19 1.41 -29.31 -1.52
CA THR A 19 1.27 -28.99 -0.08
C THR A 19 2.55 -28.41 0.54
N SER A 20 3.72 -28.64 -0.06
CA SER A 20 5.00 -28.18 0.48
C SER A 20 5.23 -26.66 0.31
N GLU A 21 4.62 -26.01 -0.69
CA GLU A 21 4.70 -24.56 -0.86
C GLU A 21 3.84 -23.80 0.16
N LEU A 22 2.70 -24.36 0.54
CA LEU A 22 1.81 -23.76 1.55
C LEU A 22 2.42 -23.83 2.96
N GLU A 23 3.09 -24.92 3.32
CA GLU A 23 3.78 -25.05 4.60
C GLU A 23 5.00 -24.11 4.75
N GLN A 24 5.67 -23.75 3.64
CA GLN A 24 6.79 -22.82 3.67
C GLN A 24 6.34 -21.35 3.81
N ILE A 25 5.11 -21.01 3.39
CA ILE A 25 4.57 -19.64 3.51
C ILE A 25 4.19 -19.31 4.96
N GLU A 26 3.79 -20.31 5.76
CA GLU A 26 3.37 -20.08 7.16
C GLU A 26 4.54 -19.93 8.15
N ALA A 27 5.76 -20.31 7.78
CA ALA A 27 6.86 -20.48 8.75
C ALA A 27 7.86 -19.32 8.82
N SER A 28 7.84 -18.34 7.92
CA SER A 28 8.84 -17.25 7.91
C SER A 28 8.21 -15.86 7.90
N SER A 29 8.60 -15.01 8.88
CA SER A 29 8.33 -13.58 8.80
C SER A 29 9.31 -12.91 7.85
N SER A 30 8.82 -12.04 6.98
CA SER A 30 9.62 -11.25 6.04
C SER A 30 9.20 -9.77 6.10
N LEU A 31 10.06 -8.90 5.59
CA LEU A 31 9.67 -7.51 5.36
C LEU A 31 8.52 -7.46 4.35
N MET A 32 7.65 -6.47 4.51
CA MET A 32 6.57 -6.22 3.53
C MET A 32 7.17 -6.07 2.12
N PRO A 33 6.64 -6.79 1.11
CA PRO A 33 7.15 -6.70 -0.25
C PRO A 33 7.14 -5.27 -0.78
N LYS A 34 8.19 -4.87 -1.47
CA LYS A 34 8.32 -3.55 -2.08
C LYS A 34 7.80 -3.60 -3.51
N GLY A 35 6.87 -2.69 -3.83
CA GLY A 35 6.31 -2.52 -5.16
C GLY A 35 7.02 -1.45 -5.99
N GLU A 36 6.52 -1.19 -7.21
CA GLU A 36 7.05 -0.16 -8.11
C GLU A 36 7.05 1.23 -7.46
N THR A 37 5.98 1.59 -6.73
CA THR A 37 5.86 2.87 -6.04
C THR A 37 6.97 3.13 -5.03
N TYR A 38 7.44 2.08 -4.36
CA TYR A 38 8.59 2.20 -3.46
C TYR A 38 9.88 2.53 -4.21
N TYR A 39 10.12 1.86 -5.34
CA TYR A 39 11.31 2.14 -6.16
C TYR A 39 11.24 3.51 -6.80
N ASP A 40 10.07 3.97 -7.20
CA ASP A 40 9.85 5.35 -7.64
C ASP A 40 10.15 6.34 -6.50
N LEU A 41 9.69 6.05 -5.29
CA LEU A 41 9.90 6.90 -4.10
C LEU A 41 11.40 7.12 -3.81
N ILE A 42 12.18 6.05 -3.78
CA ILE A 42 13.63 6.14 -3.52
C ILE A 42 14.44 6.58 -4.75
N GLY A 43 13.83 6.51 -5.95
CA GLY A 43 14.40 6.97 -7.22
C GLY A 43 14.23 8.46 -7.49
N LEU A 44 13.52 9.19 -6.62
CA LEU A 44 13.37 10.63 -6.73
C LEU A 44 14.72 11.36 -6.58
N PRO A 45 14.92 12.50 -7.27
CA PRO A 45 16.13 13.30 -7.09
C PRO A 45 16.23 13.85 -5.67
N ALA A 46 17.46 14.05 -5.20
CA ALA A 46 17.71 14.53 -3.84
C ALA A 46 17.16 15.95 -3.60
N PRO A 47 16.60 16.23 -2.41
CA PRO A 47 16.19 17.58 -2.00
C PRO A 47 17.40 18.46 -1.68
N GLN A 48 17.25 19.79 -1.75
CA GLN A 48 18.24 20.74 -1.27
C GLN A 48 18.51 20.60 0.24
N GLY A 49 17.54 20.08 0.98
CA GLY A 49 17.62 19.73 2.40
C GLY A 49 16.35 19.03 2.82
N SER A 50 16.46 18.10 3.76
CA SER A 50 15.31 17.37 4.30
C SER A 50 14.44 18.29 5.15
N MET A 51 13.13 18.23 4.98
CA MET A 51 12.16 19.05 5.70
C MET A 51 11.57 18.26 6.88
N VAL A 52 11.53 18.90 8.06
CA VAL A 52 10.94 18.26 9.24
C VAL A 52 9.41 18.25 9.10
N ALA A 53 8.85 17.04 9.04
CA ALA A 53 7.43 16.82 8.84
C ALA A 53 6.76 16.18 10.07
N ALA A 54 5.59 16.70 10.45
CA ALA A 54 4.74 16.13 11.49
C ALA A 54 3.55 15.40 10.89
N VAL A 55 3.28 14.19 11.36
CA VAL A 55 2.07 13.42 11.08
C VAL A 55 1.37 13.16 12.41
N TYR A 56 0.14 13.67 12.60
CA TYR A 56 -0.62 13.42 13.83
C TYR A 56 -1.55 12.22 13.67
N ASP A 57 -2.25 12.17 12.56
CA ASP A 57 -3.28 11.18 12.31
C ASP A 57 -3.49 11.00 10.81
N PHE A 58 -3.35 9.76 10.35
CA PHE A 58 -3.60 9.40 8.96
C PHE A 58 -4.35 8.07 8.95
N ARG A 59 -5.69 8.12 9.02
CA ARG A 59 -6.55 6.98 9.27
C ARG A 59 -7.51 6.69 8.12
N ASP A 60 -8.19 5.58 8.30
CA ASP A 60 -9.35 5.22 7.50
C ASP A 60 -10.52 6.19 7.78
N GLN A 61 -10.96 6.90 6.74
CA GLN A 61 -12.11 7.81 6.75
C GLN A 61 -13.30 7.23 5.98
N THR A 62 -13.19 5.98 5.48
CA THR A 62 -14.27 5.33 4.72
C THR A 62 -15.40 4.83 5.59
N GLY A 63 -15.10 4.51 6.86
CA GLY A 63 -16.05 3.92 7.79
C GLY A 63 -16.55 2.53 7.37
N GLN A 64 -15.85 1.84 6.50
CA GLN A 64 -16.25 0.54 5.97
C GLN A 64 -15.75 -0.61 6.83
N TYR A 65 -16.64 -1.59 7.02
CA TYR A 65 -16.34 -2.84 7.72
C TYR A 65 -16.29 -4.00 6.73
N LYS A 66 -15.60 -5.09 7.11
CA LYS A 66 -15.56 -6.31 6.33
C LYS A 66 -16.96 -6.90 6.19
N PRO A 67 -17.35 -7.39 5.00
CA PRO A 67 -18.66 -8.00 4.81
C PRO A 67 -18.78 -9.33 5.57
N ILE A 68 -20.01 -9.68 5.95
CA ILE A 68 -20.34 -11.00 6.49
C ILE A 68 -20.04 -12.05 5.39
N PRO A 69 -19.45 -13.24 5.73
CA PRO A 69 -19.26 -13.80 7.07
C PRO A 69 -17.90 -13.47 7.72
N SER A 70 -17.02 -12.68 7.11
CA SER A 70 -15.64 -12.49 7.58
C SER A 70 -15.58 -11.86 8.97
N SER A 71 -16.27 -10.74 9.22
CA SER A 71 -16.37 -10.09 10.52
C SER A 71 -17.23 -8.82 10.43
N ASN A 72 -18.14 -8.60 11.38
CA ASN A 72 -18.92 -7.36 11.47
C ASN A 72 -18.22 -6.25 12.24
N PHE A 73 -17.10 -6.55 12.90
CA PHE A 73 -16.40 -5.63 13.80
C PHE A 73 -15.02 -5.20 13.28
N SER A 74 -14.54 -5.84 12.20
CA SER A 74 -13.25 -5.49 11.62
C SER A 74 -13.42 -4.49 10.48
N THR A 75 -12.61 -3.43 10.50
CA THR A 75 -12.55 -2.46 9.39
C THR A 75 -12.09 -3.12 8.09
N ALA A 76 -12.60 -2.65 6.97
CA ALA A 76 -12.24 -3.18 5.65
C ALA A 76 -10.79 -2.85 5.29
N VAL A 77 -10.29 -1.69 5.73
CA VAL A 77 -8.91 -1.23 5.55
C VAL A 77 -8.17 -1.11 6.87
N PRO A 78 -6.82 -1.26 6.87
CA PRO A 78 -6.00 -1.11 8.08
C PRO A 78 -6.10 0.29 8.66
N GLN A 79 -6.04 0.39 10.00
CA GLN A 79 -6.03 1.67 10.72
C GLN A 79 -4.63 2.26 10.90
N SER A 80 -3.59 1.56 10.42
CA SER A 80 -2.17 1.92 10.59
C SER A 80 -1.62 2.85 9.51
N GLY A 81 -2.45 3.65 8.86
CA GLY A 81 -2.04 4.56 7.79
C GLY A 81 -0.94 5.54 8.20
N THR A 82 -0.95 6.03 9.45
CA THR A 82 0.09 6.91 10.00
C THR A 82 1.47 6.26 9.94
N ALA A 83 1.58 4.98 10.30
CA ALA A 83 2.86 4.26 10.28
C ALA A 83 3.40 4.11 8.84
N PHE A 84 2.55 3.77 7.87
CA PHE A 84 2.93 3.68 6.47
C PHE A 84 3.35 5.05 5.91
N LEU A 85 2.65 6.12 6.27
CA LEU A 85 3.00 7.46 5.84
C LEU A 85 4.34 7.90 6.44
N ALA A 86 4.56 7.71 7.73
CA ALA A 86 5.82 8.05 8.39
C ALA A 86 7.00 7.28 7.76
N GLN A 87 6.80 5.99 7.42
CA GLN A 87 7.81 5.20 6.73
C GLN A 87 8.07 5.75 5.32
N ALA A 88 7.06 6.01 4.51
CA ALA A 88 7.22 6.53 3.16
C ALA A 88 7.91 7.90 3.15
N LEU A 89 7.55 8.79 4.07
CA LEU A 89 8.22 10.10 4.23
C LEU A 89 9.71 9.92 4.55
N ASN A 90 10.05 9.02 5.47
CA ASN A 90 11.44 8.74 5.84
C ASN A 90 12.23 8.13 4.68
N ASP A 91 11.66 7.12 4.00
CA ASP A 91 12.31 6.41 2.90
C ASP A 91 12.54 7.32 1.69
N SER A 92 11.71 8.36 1.50
CA SER A 92 11.86 9.34 0.42
C SER A 92 13.12 10.21 0.53
N SER A 93 13.73 10.30 1.70
CA SER A 93 14.82 11.23 2.04
C SER A 93 14.47 12.73 1.89
N TRP A 94 13.25 13.06 1.45
CA TRP A 94 12.76 14.44 1.33
C TRP A 94 12.29 15.01 2.65
N PHE A 95 11.81 14.13 3.55
CA PHE A 95 11.26 14.52 4.83
C PHE A 95 11.94 13.79 5.97
N THR A 96 12.02 14.47 7.11
CA THR A 96 12.37 13.87 8.40
C THR A 96 11.12 13.85 9.24
N PRO A 97 10.40 12.73 9.30
CA PRO A 97 9.19 12.64 10.11
C PRO A 97 9.53 12.73 11.60
N VAL A 98 8.72 13.47 12.36
CA VAL A 98 8.81 13.56 13.83
C VAL A 98 7.58 12.95 14.47
N GLU A 99 7.81 12.25 15.58
CA GLU A 99 6.76 11.58 16.33
C GLU A 99 5.74 12.59 16.88
N ARG A 100 4.48 12.41 16.49
CA ARG A 100 3.36 13.23 16.96
C ARG A 100 2.13 12.40 17.34
N GLU A 101 1.96 11.20 16.80
CA GLU A 101 0.87 10.30 17.17
C GLU A 101 1.02 9.85 18.63
N GLY A 102 2.23 9.42 19.01
CA GLY A 102 2.59 9.05 20.39
C GLY A 102 3.19 10.19 21.21
N LEU A 103 2.97 11.48 20.88
CA LEU A 103 3.62 12.61 21.51
C LEU A 103 3.45 12.64 23.03
N GLN A 104 2.28 12.26 23.57
CA GLN A 104 2.04 12.23 25.02
C GLN A 104 2.93 11.22 25.73
N ASN A 105 3.14 10.06 25.13
CA ASN A 105 4.05 9.04 25.64
C ASN A 105 5.49 9.55 25.67
N LEU A 106 5.94 10.16 24.56
CA LEU A 106 7.26 10.77 24.45
C LEU A 106 7.46 11.84 25.50
N LEU A 107 6.49 12.72 25.73
CA LEU A 107 6.57 13.77 26.75
C LEU A 107 6.62 13.18 28.17
N THR A 108 5.89 12.10 28.41
CA THR A 108 5.92 11.37 29.70
C THR A 108 7.30 10.78 29.96
N GLU A 109 7.89 10.08 28.99
CA GLU A 109 9.24 9.54 29.10
C GLU A 109 10.28 10.64 29.32
N ARG A 110 10.16 11.77 28.62
CA ARG A 110 11.06 12.92 28.85
C ARG A 110 10.93 13.52 30.25
N LYS A 111 9.76 13.47 30.88
CA LYS A 111 9.59 13.86 32.29
C LYS A 111 10.31 12.87 33.23
N ILE A 112 10.18 11.57 32.97
CA ILE A 112 10.84 10.50 33.73
C ILE A 112 12.37 10.65 33.64
N VAL A 113 12.91 10.82 32.43
CA VAL A 113 14.34 11.03 32.20
C VAL A 113 14.83 12.25 32.99
N ARG A 114 14.12 13.40 32.91
CA ARG A 114 14.49 14.61 33.66
C ARG A 114 14.48 14.38 35.17
N ALA A 115 13.52 13.62 35.68
CA ALA A 115 13.45 13.32 37.14
C ALA A 115 14.61 12.44 37.61
N GLY A 116 15.18 11.61 36.75
CA GLY A 116 16.33 10.75 37.05
C GLY A 116 17.69 11.42 36.88
N LEU A 117 17.77 12.56 36.19
CA LEU A 117 19.02 13.29 35.94
C LEU A 117 19.28 14.31 37.07
N LYS A 118 20.55 14.52 37.43
CA LYS A 118 20.99 15.51 38.42
C LYS A 118 21.95 16.53 37.77
N GLY A 119 21.91 17.78 38.22
CA GLY A 119 22.76 18.85 37.70
C GLY A 119 22.46 19.24 36.25
N ASP A 120 23.49 19.70 35.53
CA ASP A 120 23.37 20.16 34.13
C ASP A 120 22.94 19.05 33.15
N ALA A 121 23.13 17.79 33.51
CA ALA A 121 22.66 16.63 32.75
C ALA A 121 21.10 16.53 32.67
N ALA A 122 20.37 17.28 33.52
CA ALA A 122 18.90 17.32 33.50
C ALA A 122 18.32 18.03 32.24
N SER A 123 19.17 18.65 31.41
CA SER A 123 18.75 19.32 30.18
C SER A 123 18.68 18.33 29.01
N LEU A 124 17.46 17.94 28.63
CA LEU A 124 17.22 17.22 27.37
C LEU A 124 17.23 18.22 26.21
N THR A 125 17.81 17.82 25.08
CA THR A 125 17.71 18.58 23.83
C THR A 125 16.25 18.86 23.48
N GLN A 126 15.98 20.04 22.91
CA GLN A 126 14.63 20.39 22.45
C GLN A 126 14.14 19.40 21.38
N LEU A 127 12.83 19.14 21.39
CA LEU A 127 12.20 18.38 20.32
C LEU A 127 12.25 19.20 19.02
N ASN A 128 12.51 18.51 17.92
CA ASN A 128 12.49 19.16 16.62
C ASN A 128 11.11 19.74 16.33
N SER A 129 11.10 21.01 15.94
CA SER A 129 9.89 21.68 15.45
C SER A 129 9.66 21.27 14.01
N ALA A 130 8.43 20.86 13.70
CA ALA A 130 8.06 20.56 12.32
C ALA A 130 7.89 21.85 11.50
N GLN A 131 8.26 21.77 10.23
CA GLN A 131 8.07 22.83 9.24
C GLN A 131 6.78 22.60 8.46
N ILE A 132 6.46 21.33 8.23
CA ILE A 132 5.32 20.89 7.43
C ILE A 132 4.45 19.97 8.28
N LEU A 133 3.14 20.20 8.20
CA LEU A 133 2.13 19.30 8.72
C LEU A 133 1.60 18.45 7.56
N MET A 134 1.68 17.12 7.72
CA MET A 134 1.12 16.15 6.80
C MET A 134 -0.24 15.70 7.32
N GLU A 135 -1.27 15.90 6.52
CA GLU A 135 -2.65 15.54 6.84
C GLU A 135 -3.30 14.75 5.71
N GLY A 136 -4.26 13.92 6.05
CA GLY A 136 -5.01 13.15 5.06
C GLY A 136 -5.58 11.87 5.63
N GLY A 137 -5.79 10.90 4.75
CA GLY A 137 -6.33 9.59 5.12
C GLY A 137 -6.74 8.76 3.92
N ILE A 138 -7.25 7.57 4.20
CA ILE A 138 -7.89 6.70 3.21
C ILE A 138 -9.32 7.18 3.06
N VAL A 139 -9.65 7.75 1.90
CA VAL A 139 -10.92 8.47 1.68
C VAL A 139 -11.96 7.64 0.94
N ALA A 140 -11.54 6.59 0.23
CA ALA A 140 -12.46 5.63 -0.40
C ALA A 140 -11.84 4.23 -0.44
N TYR A 141 -12.71 3.24 -0.33
CA TYR A 141 -12.43 1.84 -0.57
C TYR A 141 -13.61 1.26 -1.35
N ASP A 142 -13.41 1.02 -2.63
CA ASP A 142 -14.46 0.53 -3.52
C ASP A 142 -14.19 -0.94 -3.85
N THR A 143 -15.20 -1.78 -3.63
CA THR A 143 -15.15 -3.20 -3.93
C THR A 143 -15.97 -3.47 -5.19
N ASN A 144 -15.29 -3.77 -6.30
CA ASN A 144 -15.95 -4.11 -7.56
C ASN A 144 -15.74 -5.59 -7.87
N ILE A 145 -16.81 -6.38 -7.75
CA ILE A 145 -16.81 -7.76 -8.23
C ILE A 145 -17.03 -7.71 -9.74
N ARG A 146 -15.97 -7.93 -10.51
CA ARG A 146 -16.08 -8.18 -11.94
C ARG A 146 -16.06 -9.68 -12.16
N THR A 147 -17.22 -10.28 -12.38
CA THR A 147 -17.32 -11.66 -12.82
C THR A 147 -17.04 -11.74 -14.31
N GLY A 148 -15.82 -12.10 -14.66
CA GLY A 148 -15.44 -12.50 -16.01
C GLY A 148 -14.91 -13.91 -15.90
N GLY A 149 -15.70 -14.91 -16.27
CA GLY A 149 -15.28 -16.31 -16.20
C GLY A 149 -15.83 -17.09 -17.38
N ALA A 150 -14.98 -17.86 -18.06
CA ALA A 150 -15.43 -18.96 -18.88
C ALA A 150 -15.61 -20.15 -17.95
N GLY A 151 -16.84 -20.47 -17.61
CA GLY A 151 -17.18 -21.72 -16.90
C GLY A 151 -17.63 -22.75 -17.91
N ALA A 152 -16.97 -23.89 -17.98
CA ALA A 152 -17.45 -25.05 -18.71
C ALA A 152 -17.81 -26.16 -17.74
N ARG A 153 -19.03 -26.65 -17.81
CA ARG A 153 -19.49 -27.84 -17.07
C ARG A 153 -19.88 -28.93 -18.04
N TYR A 154 -19.30 -30.10 -17.89
CA TYR A 154 -19.64 -31.27 -18.63
C TYR A 154 -19.76 -32.46 -17.67
N LEU A 155 -20.93 -33.08 -17.62
CA LEU A 155 -21.22 -34.26 -16.76
C LEU A 155 -20.88 -34.03 -15.27
N GLY A 156 -21.15 -32.80 -14.74
CA GLY A 156 -20.90 -32.46 -13.35
C GLY A 156 -19.46 -32.03 -13.01
N ILE A 157 -18.56 -31.96 -14.00
CA ILE A 157 -17.21 -31.45 -13.83
C ILE A 157 -17.16 -30.04 -14.42
N GLY A 158 -16.73 -29.08 -13.63
CA GLY A 158 -16.65 -27.67 -14.06
C GLY A 158 -15.52 -26.91 -13.40
N ALA A 159 -15.02 -25.90 -14.10
CA ALA A 159 -14.10 -24.91 -13.56
C ALA A 159 -14.68 -23.50 -13.77
N SER A 160 -14.57 -22.65 -12.77
CA SER A 160 -14.93 -21.24 -12.85
C SER A 160 -13.79 -20.36 -12.34
N SER A 161 -13.65 -19.19 -12.94
CA SER A 161 -12.69 -18.18 -12.52
C SER A 161 -13.44 -16.88 -12.24
N GLN A 162 -13.24 -16.31 -11.06
CA GLN A 162 -13.79 -15.00 -10.68
C GLN A 162 -12.65 -14.02 -10.43
N PHE A 163 -12.88 -12.78 -10.84
CA PHE A 163 -11.96 -11.67 -10.56
C PHE A 163 -12.67 -10.63 -9.73
N ARG A 164 -12.00 -10.17 -8.70
CA ARG A 164 -12.42 -9.03 -7.90
C ARG A 164 -11.35 -7.95 -8.02
N VAL A 165 -11.78 -6.73 -8.33
CA VAL A 165 -10.91 -5.57 -8.35
C VAL A 165 -11.42 -4.62 -7.28
N ASP A 166 -10.61 -4.44 -6.24
CA ASP A 166 -10.86 -3.43 -5.22
C ASP A 166 -9.99 -2.21 -5.52
N SER A 167 -10.42 -1.02 -5.12
CA SER A 167 -9.62 0.20 -5.25
C SER A 167 -9.57 0.97 -3.93
N ILE A 168 -8.38 1.46 -3.61
CA ILE A 168 -8.10 2.25 -2.41
C ILE A 168 -7.70 3.64 -2.86
N THR A 169 -8.41 4.66 -2.37
CA THR A 169 -8.09 6.06 -2.65
C THR A 169 -7.58 6.73 -1.39
N VAL A 170 -6.44 7.38 -1.52
CA VAL A 170 -5.73 8.12 -0.46
C VAL A 170 -5.68 9.59 -0.84
N ASN A 171 -5.97 10.46 0.11
CA ASN A 171 -5.70 11.90 0.01
C ASN A 171 -4.57 12.28 0.96
N LEU A 172 -3.59 13.05 0.48
CA LEU A 172 -2.47 13.57 1.27
C LEU A 172 -2.29 15.06 1.00
N ARG A 173 -2.15 15.83 2.08
CA ARG A 173 -1.96 17.29 2.05
C ARG A 173 -0.73 17.68 2.85
N ALA A 174 0.07 18.60 2.29
CA ALA A 174 1.20 19.24 2.97
C ALA A 174 0.86 20.70 3.29
N VAL A 175 0.90 21.07 4.56
CA VAL A 175 0.56 22.41 5.06
C VAL A 175 1.80 23.04 5.71
N ASP A 176 2.14 24.26 5.32
CA ASP A 176 3.17 25.06 5.98
C ASP A 176 2.67 25.47 7.37
N ILE A 177 3.37 25.05 8.41
CA ILE A 177 2.95 25.29 9.81
C ILE A 177 2.99 26.78 10.16
N ARG A 178 3.92 27.55 9.58
CA ARG A 178 4.08 28.97 9.90
C ARG A 178 2.96 29.84 9.34
N THR A 179 2.51 29.51 8.13
CA THR A 179 1.56 30.33 7.38
C THR A 179 0.17 29.74 7.29
N GLY A 180 0.01 28.43 7.61
CA GLY A 180 -1.22 27.68 7.36
C GLY A 180 -1.50 27.45 5.87
N ARG A 181 -0.55 27.77 4.98
CA ARG A 181 -0.75 27.65 3.54
C ARG A 181 -0.66 26.17 3.12
N LEU A 182 -1.63 25.73 2.33
CA LEU A 182 -1.59 24.46 1.65
C LEU A 182 -0.54 24.50 0.54
N LEU A 183 0.54 23.71 0.69
CA LEU A 183 1.65 23.66 -0.26
C LEU A 183 1.34 22.70 -1.42
N SER A 184 0.81 21.53 -1.08
CA SER A 184 0.41 20.49 -2.03
C SER A 184 -0.77 19.70 -1.48
N SER A 185 -1.62 19.22 -2.37
CA SER A 185 -2.71 18.29 -2.07
C SER A 185 -2.85 17.32 -3.24
N VAL A 186 -2.72 16.05 -2.95
CA VAL A 186 -2.76 14.98 -3.95
C VAL A 186 -3.75 13.91 -3.54
N THR A 187 -4.34 13.26 -4.54
CA THR A 187 -5.22 12.11 -4.34
C THR A 187 -4.75 11.02 -5.27
N THR A 188 -4.45 9.85 -4.72
CA THR A 188 -3.99 8.68 -5.48
C THR A 188 -4.92 7.51 -5.26
N THR A 189 -5.08 6.68 -6.29
CA THR A 189 -5.90 5.48 -6.24
C THR A 189 -5.08 4.28 -6.67
N LYS A 190 -5.05 3.25 -5.84
CA LYS A 190 -4.42 1.96 -6.12
C LYS A 190 -5.49 0.90 -6.30
N SER A 191 -5.46 0.19 -7.44
CA SER A 191 -6.32 -0.96 -7.67
C SER A 191 -5.65 -2.24 -7.17
N VAL A 192 -6.45 -3.09 -6.54
CA VAL A 192 -6.09 -4.41 -6.00
C VAL A 192 -6.79 -5.47 -6.84
N LEU A 193 -6.05 -6.40 -7.39
CA LEU A 193 -6.60 -7.53 -8.12
C LEU A 193 -6.60 -8.77 -7.26
N SER A 194 -7.79 -9.32 -7.01
CA SER A 194 -7.99 -10.63 -6.40
C SER A 194 -8.51 -11.62 -7.43
N LYS A 195 -7.87 -12.79 -7.51
CA LYS A 195 -8.26 -13.86 -8.44
C LYS A 195 -8.64 -15.10 -7.67
N GLU A 196 -9.84 -15.60 -7.93
CA GLU A 196 -10.34 -16.85 -7.39
C GLU A 196 -10.50 -17.87 -8.52
N LEU A 197 -9.94 -19.04 -8.32
CA LEU A 197 -10.07 -20.20 -9.20
C LEU A 197 -10.79 -21.31 -8.44
N THR A 198 -11.97 -21.71 -8.91
CA THR A 198 -12.75 -22.77 -8.31
C THR A 198 -12.91 -23.90 -9.33
N ALA A 199 -12.52 -25.12 -8.97
CA ALA A 199 -12.76 -26.34 -9.75
C ALA A 199 -13.64 -27.27 -8.92
N GLY A 200 -14.82 -27.59 -9.42
CA GLY A 200 -15.79 -28.42 -8.74
C GLY A 200 -16.14 -29.67 -9.56
N VAL A 201 -16.31 -30.80 -8.87
CA VAL A 201 -16.81 -32.05 -9.43
C VAL A 201 -18.13 -32.43 -8.74
N PHE A 202 -19.21 -32.41 -9.51
CA PHE A 202 -20.52 -32.87 -9.07
C PHE A 202 -20.87 -34.15 -9.77
N LYS A 203 -21.06 -35.24 -9.05
CA LYS A 203 -21.47 -36.54 -9.62
C LYS A 203 -22.66 -37.06 -8.83
N PHE A 204 -23.76 -37.30 -9.53
CA PHE A 204 -24.88 -38.08 -9.00
C PHE A 204 -24.47 -39.55 -8.96
N ILE A 205 -24.43 -40.13 -7.76
CA ILE A 205 -24.10 -41.53 -7.57
C ILE A 205 -25.38 -42.34 -7.59
N ASP A 206 -26.48 -41.78 -7.06
CA ASP A 206 -27.83 -42.32 -7.11
C ASP A 206 -28.85 -41.19 -6.94
N ALA A 207 -30.14 -41.46 -7.11
CA ALA A 207 -31.21 -40.45 -7.01
C ALA A 207 -31.26 -39.73 -5.65
N GLN A 208 -30.56 -40.23 -4.64
CA GLN A 208 -30.51 -39.66 -3.28
C GLN A 208 -29.09 -39.26 -2.80
N GLU A 209 -28.02 -39.53 -3.58
CA GLU A 209 -26.66 -39.19 -3.19
C GLU A 209 -25.97 -38.27 -4.23
N LEU A 210 -25.56 -37.11 -3.80
CA LEU A 210 -24.77 -36.13 -4.56
C LEU A 210 -23.33 -36.14 -4.03
N LEU A 211 -22.35 -36.55 -4.85
CA LEU A 211 -20.95 -36.33 -4.55
C LEU A 211 -20.53 -34.96 -5.04
N GLU A 212 -20.24 -34.08 -4.12
CA GLU A 212 -19.71 -32.73 -4.36
C GLU A 212 -18.28 -32.66 -3.80
N SER A 213 -17.31 -32.35 -4.66
CA SER A 213 -15.94 -32.06 -4.27
C SER A 213 -15.53 -30.77 -4.96
N GLU A 214 -15.18 -29.77 -4.19
CA GLU A 214 -14.75 -28.46 -4.67
C GLU A 214 -13.33 -28.18 -4.19
N VAL A 215 -12.46 -27.79 -5.12
CA VAL A 215 -11.10 -27.32 -4.82
C VAL A 215 -11.01 -25.90 -5.32
N GLY A 216 -10.76 -24.98 -4.41
CA GLY A 216 -10.60 -23.55 -4.69
C GLY A 216 -9.19 -23.06 -4.39
N TYR A 217 -8.67 -22.20 -5.23
CA TYR A 217 -7.44 -21.42 -4.98
C TYR A 217 -7.76 -19.95 -5.13
N THR A 218 -7.47 -19.19 -4.07
CA THR A 218 -7.66 -17.73 -4.07
C THR A 218 -6.30 -17.06 -3.89
N SER A 219 -5.92 -16.22 -4.83
CA SER A 219 -4.74 -15.36 -4.73
C SER A 219 -5.20 -13.92 -4.55
N ASN A 220 -4.91 -13.34 -3.39
CA ASN A 220 -5.26 -11.97 -3.06
C ASN A 220 -4.01 -11.16 -2.73
N GLU A 221 -3.89 -9.98 -3.32
CA GLU A 221 -2.94 -8.99 -2.83
C GLU A 221 -3.47 -8.44 -1.49
N PRO A 222 -2.67 -8.43 -0.40
CA PRO A 222 -3.13 -7.94 0.90
C PRO A 222 -3.54 -6.48 0.83
N VAL A 223 -4.71 -6.13 1.39
CA VAL A 223 -5.21 -4.75 1.44
C VAL A 223 -4.20 -3.80 2.09
N SER A 224 -3.46 -4.28 3.10
CA SER A 224 -2.39 -3.51 3.75
C SER A 224 -1.26 -3.12 2.81
N LEU A 225 -0.86 -4.02 1.89
CA LEU A 225 0.16 -3.73 0.88
C LEU A 225 -0.34 -2.65 -0.09
N CYS A 226 -1.60 -2.74 -0.49
CA CYS A 226 -2.19 -1.75 -1.39
C CYS A 226 -2.34 -0.37 -0.74
N VAL A 227 -2.68 -0.31 0.56
CA VAL A 227 -2.67 0.94 1.33
C VAL A 227 -1.27 1.52 1.39
N ALA A 228 -0.24 0.71 1.70
CA ALA A 228 1.14 1.17 1.72
C ALA A 228 1.57 1.74 0.36
N GLN A 229 1.30 1.04 -0.74
CA GLN A 229 1.63 1.48 -2.10
C GLN A 229 0.84 2.75 -2.52
N ALA A 230 -0.43 2.87 -2.12
CA ALA A 230 -1.21 4.08 -2.38
C ALA A 230 -0.63 5.30 -1.65
N ILE A 231 -0.16 5.11 -0.41
CA ILE A 231 0.51 6.16 0.39
C ILE A 231 1.88 6.50 -0.20
N GLU A 232 2.69 5.52 -0.59
CA GLU A 232 3.97 5.73 -1.27
C GLU A 232 3.75 6.57 -2.55
N SER A 233 2.78 6.19 -3.38
CA SER A 233 2.40 6.95 -4.58
C SER A 233 1.97 8.39 -4.24
N ALA A 234 1.18 8.59 -3.17
CA ALA A 234 0.77 9.92 -2.74
C ALA A 234 1.96 10.79 -2.32
N VAL A 235 2.96 10.20 -1.64
CA VAL A 235 4.20 10.91 -1.25
C VAL A 235 5.01 11.29 -2.49
N VAL A 236 5.18 10.39 -3.46
CA VAL A 236 5.89 10.70 -4.72
C VAL A 236 5.20 11.83 -5.48
N HIS A 237 3.88 11.73 -5.68
CA HIS A 237 3.11 12.78 -6.35
C HIS A 237 3.18 14.12 -5.62
N MET A 238 3.14 14.09 -4.28
CA MET A 238 3.25 15.30 -3.47
C MET A 238 4.62 15.96 -3.61
N ILE A 239 5.70 15.17 -3.63
CA ILE A 239 7.06 15.68 -3.87
C ILE A 239 7.14 16.29 -5.28
N ALA A 240 6.67 15.57 -6.30
CA ALA A 240 6.68 16.04 -7.67
C ALA A 240 5.86 17.33 -7.87
N ASP A 241 4.66 17.42 -7.27
CA ASP A 241 3.80 18.61 -7.30
C ASP A 241 4.44 19.81 -6.58
N GLY A 242 5.08 19.56 -5.44
CA GLY A 242 5.76 20.62 -4.70
C GLY A 242 6.99 21.17 -5.41
N ILE A 243 7.76 20.33 -6.11
CA ILE A 243 8.85 20.79 -6.99
C ILE A 243 8.25 21.59 -8.16
N TRP A 244 7.15 21.14 -8.74
CA TRP A 244 6.46 21.86 -9.80
C TRP A 244 5.99 23.24 -9.37
N LYS A 245 5.42 23.34 -8.18
CA LYS A 245 4.92 24.59 -7.58
C LYS A 245 6.02 25.44 -6.94
N ARG A 246 7.27 24.97 -6.92
CA ARG A 246 8.41 25.62 -6.23
C ARG A 246 8.15 25.79 -4.72
N ALA A 247 7.44 24.85 -4.11
CA ALA A 247 7.23 24.80 -2.67
C ALA A 247 8.49 24.29 -1.94
N TRP A 248 9.26 23.44 -2.63
CA TRP A 248 10.57 22.94 -2.19
C TRP A 248 11.51 22.74 -3.37
N ASN A 249 12.82 22.65 -3.08
CA ASN A 249 13.87 22.74 -4.06
C ASN A 249 14.68 21.42 -4.17
N LEU A 250 15.20 21.19 -5.36
CA LEU A 250 16.16 20.16 -5.67
C LEU A 250 17.56 20.54 -5.18
N ALA A 251 18.38 19.55 -4.77
CA ALA A 251 19.80 19.76 -4.46
C ALA A 251 20.58 20.26 -5.68
N ASP A 252 20.29 19.66 -6.83
CA ASP A 252 20.80 20.09 -8.14
C ASP A 252 19.61 20.13 -9.11
N THR A 253 19.27 21.34 -9.55
CA THR A 253 18.14 21.56 -10.44
C THR A 253 18.37 20.93 -11.82
N GLN A 254 19.59 21.03 -12.37
CA GLN A 254 19.87 20.50 -13.70
C GLN A 254 19.77 18.97 -13.75
N VAL A 255 20.39 18.31 -12.78
CA VAL A 255 20.35 16.85 -12.65
C VAL A 255 18.92 16.39 -12.30
N GLY A 256 18.27 17.07 -11.36
CA GLY A 256 16.95 16.71 -10.89
C GLY A 256 15.88 16.80 -11.96
N LEU A 257 15.90 17.82 -12.83
CA LEU A 257 14.96 17.96 -13.93
C LEU A 257 15.11 16.88 -15.03
N GLN A 258 16.24 16.17 -15.06
CA GLN A 258 16.45 15.05 -15.98
C GLN A 258 16.02 13.71 -15.40
N ASN A 259 15.63 13.67 -14.12
CA ASN A 259 15.22 12.43 -13.46
C ASN A 259 13.93 11.86 -14.08
N GLU A 260 13.98 10.60 -14.51
CA GLU A 260 12.89 9.94 -15.23
C GLU A 260 11.65 9.69 -14.36
N VAL A 261 11.86 9.43 -13.06
CA VAL A 261 10.74 9.27 -12.12
C VAL A 261 9.98 10.58 -12.00
N LEU A 262 10.69 11.69 -11.77
CA LEU A 262 10.06 13.02 -11.66
C LEU A 262 9.29 13.39 -12.94
N LYS A 263 9.86 13.11 -14.11
CA LYS A 263 9.18 13.34 -15.41
C LYS A 263 7.93 12.49 -15.56
N LYS A 264 7.98 11.18 -15.17
CA LYS A 264 6.84 10.27 -15.18
C LYS A 264 5.67 10.88 -14.42
N TYR A 265 5.86 11.30 -13.17
CA TYR A 265 4.81 11.84 -12.32
C TYR A 265 4.33 13.23 -12.78
N TRP A 266 5.18 14.05 -13.38
CA TRP A 266 4.74 15.29 -14.00
C TRP A 266 3.88 15.08 -15.25
N LEU A 267 4.18 14.06 -16.07
CA LEU A 267 3.38 13.72 -17.24
C LEU A 267 2.01 13.12 -16.86
N GLU A 268 1.88 12.51 -15.70
CA GLU A 268 0.58 12.08 -15.17
C GLU A 268 -0.29 13.28 -14.75
N ALA A 269 0.32 14.34 -14.21
CA ALA A 269 -0.37 15.51 -13.67
C ALA A 269 -0.56 16.66 -14.66
N HIS A 270 0.27 16.74 -15.69
CA HIS A 270 0.33 17.87 -16.62
C HIS A 270 0.44 17.42 -18.07
N SER A 271 0.02 18.29 -19.02
CA SER A 271 0.20 18.02 -20.44
C SER A 271 1.67 17.97 -20.84
N VAL A 272 1.99 17.20 -21.88
CA VAL A 272 3.35 17.02 -22.42
C VAL A 272 4.00 18.38 -22.72
N ASP A 273 3.28 19.31 -23.37
CA ASP A 273 3.81 20.62 -23.71
C ASP A 273 4.22 21.44 -22.47
N ARG A 274 3.45 21.38 -21.40
CA ARG A 274 3.78 22.08 -20.15
C ARG A 274 5.00 21.47 -19.46
N VAL A 275 5.12 20.16 -19.47
CA VAL A 275 6.28 19.47 -18.90
C VAL A 275 7.54 19.82 -19.70
N GLN A 276 7.47 19.79 -21.04
CA GLN A 276 8.60 20.16 -21.90
C GLN A 276 9.02 21.62 -21.70
N ALA A 277 8.06 22.54 -21.62
CA ALA A 277 8.33 23.96 -21.33
C ALA A 277 9.04 24.12 -19.96
N ARG A 278 8.65 23.33 -18.96
CA ARG A 278 9.28 23.35 -17.62
C ARG A 278 10.73 22.85 -17.65
N LEU A 279 10.98 21.77 -18.36
CA LEU A 279 12.31 21.18 -18.52
C LEU A 279 13.29 22.13 -19.24
N ASN A 280 12.80 22.94 -20.19
CA ASN A 280 13.60 23.91 -20.94
C ASN A 280 13.91 25.19 -20.14
N GLN A 281 13.29 25.41 -18.98
CA GLN A 281 13.51 26.60 -18.12
C GLN A 281 14.55 26.36 -16.99
N GLY A 282 14.98 25.14 -16.80
CA GLY A 282 15.98 24.74 -15.79
C GLY A 282 17.35 24.58 -16.43
#